data_1a93bd86514cd1e4a698f5e063a60e34
#
_entry.id   1a93bd86514cd1e4a698f5e063a60e34
#
_cell.length_a   1.000
_cell.length_b   1.000
_cell.length_c   1.000
_cell.angle_alpha   90.00
_cell.angle_beta   90.00
_cell.angle_gamma   90.00
#
_symmetry.space_group_name_H-M   'P 1'
#
loop_
_entity.id
_entity.type
_entity.pdbx_description
1 polymer ?
#
loop_
_entity_poly.entity_id
_entity_poly.type
_entity_poly.pdbx_seq_one_letter_code
_entity_poly.pdbx_strand_id
1 'polypeptide(L)'
;KGRNVDVREVGKELGVETVLEGSVRQSGDQVRITAQLIDAESGFHLWSETYDRRMADIFTVQDEIATAIVYKLKIELAPKEQQLAQRDAAPTENVEAYEFYLQARAIWKRRGEDNLRRAVELYQSALARDPGFARAHAALASAYVVLPGYSDEESDEEKYLPMAEQSARQALALDPEIGEAHAVLAQINSERGNLLDAESGFFFAISLEPNEPTPYHWYSILLQKVGRLDAALEQSRRAYELDPSAPVLASNLANLYLMRGDDEQALRFSQLAGELGISSGASEGIDATVAMRRGQWDESKRLLMAQEHLPDELRAKIGDFVDAVANPAKRPAVIAGLRAVDPKVAKQVDLLLPYIQLGQNDIAFQIVEGSLERDRMAWLQDWSISQAWSPEATGFRKDPRFSKLAERIGLVDYWKQYGYPDRCHAGTGDVVLVCSS
;
A
#
# COMPACT_ATOMS: atom_id res chain seq x y z
N LYS A 1 -15.67 16.04 -7.35
CA LYS A 1 -16.66 16.93 -6.70
C LYS A 1 -16.82 18.19 -7.53
N GLY A 2 -18.04 18.53 -7.97
CA GLY A 2 -18.35 19.80 -8.66
C GLY A 2 -18.20 19.84 -10.19
N ARG A 3 -17.87 18.73 -10.84
CA ARG A 3 -17.98 18.59 -12.30
C ARG A 3 -19.39 18.12 -12.62
N ASN A 4 -20.08 18.85 -13.51
CA ASN A 4 -21.37 18.43 -14.07
C ASN A 4 -21.05 17.40 -15.17
N VAL A 5 -20.71 16.19 -14.79
CA VAL A 5 -20.38 15.09 -15.70
C VAL A 5 -21.66 14.31 -15.96
N ASP A 6 -21.93 13.97 -17.22
CA ASP A 6 -23.07 13.12 -17.57
C ASP A 6 -22.92 11.73 -16.91
N VAL A 7 -23.91 11.28 -16.19
CA VAL A 7 -23.93 10.01 -15.49
C VAL A 7 -23.62 8.82 -16.40
N ARG A 8 -23.97 8.93 -17.69
CA ARG A 8 -23.69 7.92 -18.72
C ARG A 8 -22.19 7.82 -19.04
N GLU A 9 -21.48 8.95 -19.01
CA GLU A 9 -20.02 8.99 -19.18
C GLU A 9 -19.33 8.35 -17.96
N VAL A 10 -19.83 8.68 -16.74
CA VAL A 10 -19.34 8.06 -15.51
C VAL A 10 -19.53 6.56 -15.51
N GLY A 11 -20.73 6.08 -15.88
CA GLY A 11 -21.02 4.64 -15.97
C GLY A 11 -20.14 3.91 -16.97
N LYS A 12 -19.88 4.51 -18.12
CA LYS A 12 -18.99 3.97 -19.15
C LYS A 12 -17.53 3.95 -18.70
N GLU A 13 -17.07 5.01 -18.05
CA GLU A 13 -15.69 5.11 -17.53
C GLU A 13 -15.44 4.09 -16.42
N LEU A 14 -16.42 3.90 -15.52
CA LEU A 14 -16.33 2.95 -14.42
C LEU A 14 -16.74 1.52 -14.79
N GLY A 15 -17.32 1.30 -15.96
CA GLY A 15 -17.79 -0.02 -16.41
C GLY A 15 -18.96 -0.56 -15.59
N VAL A 16 -19.84 0.32 -15.08
CA VAL A 16 -20.97 -0.02 -14.21
C VAL A 16 -22.32 0.19 -14.93
N GLU A 17 -23.29 -0.67 -14.63
CA GLU A 17 -24.65 -0.59 -15.21
C GLU A 17 -25.54 0.42 -14.49
N THR A 18 -25.23 0.72 -13.21
CA THR A 18 -26.01 1.66 -12.39
C THR A 18 -25.09 2.58 -11.60
N VAL A 19 -25.54 3.83 -11.41
CA VAL A 19 -24.86 4.86 -10.61
C VAL A 19 -25.79 5.34 -9.52
N LEU A 20 -25.28 5.38 -8.27
CA LEU A 20 -25.95 6.02 -7.15
C LEU A 20 -25.47 7.47 -7.06
N GLU A 21 -26.40 8.42 -7.15
CA GLU A 21 -26.18 9.84 -6.95
C GLU A 21 -26.98 10.35 -5.76
N GLY A 22 -26.45 11.33 -5.04
CA GLY A 22 -27.19 11.91 -3.93
C GLY A 22 -26.64 13.25 -3.47
N SER A 23 -27.43 13.92 -2.66
CA SER A 23 -27.05 15.16 -2.01
C SER A 23 -27.47 15.16 -0.53
N VAL A 24 -26.63 15.77 0.31
CA VAL A 24 -26.92 15.96 1.73
C VAL A 24 -26.93 17.47 2.00
N ARG A 25 -27.98 17.95 2.64
CA ARG A 25 -28.11 19.33 3.10
C ARG A 25 -28.45 19.33 4.59
N GLN A 26 -27.68 20.06 5.38
CA GLN A 26 -27.90 20.20 6.81
C GLN A 26 -28.31 21.62 7.15
N SER A 27 -29.27 21.75 8.05
CA SER A 27 -29.70 23.02 8.61
C SER A 27 -30.02 22.85 10.10
N GLY A 28 -29.08 23.24 10.96
CA GLY A 28 -29.15 22.97 12.39
C GLY A 28 -29.13 21.45 12.65
N ASP A 29 -30.13 20.95 13.36
CA ASP A 29 -30.32 19.51 13.67
C ASP A 29 -31.06 18.73 12.57
N GLN A 30 -31.51 19.41 11.51
CA GLN A 30 -32.23 18.77 10.40
C GLN A 30 -31.29 18.44 9.24
N VAL A 31 -31.43 17.23 8.71
CA VAL A 31 -30.70 16.74 7.54
C VAL A 31 -31.70 16.33 6.47
N ARG A 32 -31.49 16.85 5.27
CA ARG A 32 -32.19 16.39 4.05
C ARG A 32 -31.22 15.63 3.18
N ILE A 33 -31.55 14.36 2.93
CA ILE A 33 -30.77 13.48 2.06
C ILE A 33 -31.63 13.15 0.86
N THR A 34 -31.11 13.39 -0.35
CA THR A 34 -31.73 12.91 -1.60
C THR A 34 -30.82 11.83 -2.15
N ALA A 35 -31.36 10.66 -2.43
CA ALA A 35 -30.66 9.54 -3.03
C ALA A 35 -31.39 9.12 -4.32
N GLN A 36 -30.62 8.85 -5.38
CA GLN A 36 -31.14 8.50 -6.71
C GLN A 36 -30.29 7.38 -7.29
N LEU A 37 -30.94 6.32 -7.78
CA LEU A 37 -30.30 5.25 -8.53
C LEU A 37 -30.60 5.44 -10.01
N ILE A 38 -29.57 5.52 -10.84
CA ILE A 38 -29.67 5.90 -12.24
C ILE A 38 -29.09 4.75 -13.09
N ASP A 39 -29.81 4.35 -14.12
CA ASP A 39 -29.31 3.45 -15.15
C ASP A 39 -28.24 4.16 -15.98
N ALA A 40 -27.03 3.61 -15.99
CA ALA A 40 -25.86 4.24 -16.58
C ALA A 40 -25.88 4.25 -18.12
N GLU A 41 -26.67 3.38 -18.77
CA GLU A 41 -26.78 3.34 -20.22
C GLU A 41 -27.80 4.38 -20.72
N SER A 42 -28.97 4.41 -20.11
CA SER A 42 -30.09 5.25 -20.55
C SER A 42 -30.12 6.64 -19.88
N GLY A 43 -29.53 6.78 -18.69
CA GLY A 43 -29.62 7.97 -17.85
C GLY A 43 -30.97 8.12 -17.12
N PHE A 44 -31.84 7.10 -17.17
CA PHE A 44 -33.13 7.13 -16.47
C PHE A 44 -32.96 6.80 -14.98
N HIS A 45 -33.74 7.51 -14.14
CA HIS A 45 -33.81 7.25 -12.72
C HIS A 45 -34.59 5.96 -12.45
N LEU A 46 -33.91 4.93 -11.96
CA LEU A 46 -34.53 3.68 -11.50
C LEU A 46 -35.26 3.88 -10.18
N TRP A 47 -34.74 4.79 -9.36
CA TRP A 47 -35.29 5.16 -8.06
C TRP A 47 -34.79 6.54 -7.64
N SER A 48 -35.64 7.28 -6.94
CA SER A 48 -35.30 8.58 -6.32
C SER A 48 -36.15 8.76 -5.07
N GLU A 49 -35.52 9.11 -3.97
CA GLU A 49 -36.18 9.34 -2.69
C GLU A 49 -35.49 10.47 -1.90
N THR A 50 -36.28 11.17 -1.07
CA THR A 50 -35.78 12.23 -0.22
C THR A 50 -36.16 11.93 1.21
N TYR A 51 -35.16 11.96 2.09
CA TYR A 51 -35.29 11.71 3.51
C TYR A 51 -35.07 13.02 4.27
N ASP A 52 -36.07 13.44 5.05
CA ASP A 52 -35.98 14.55 6.00
C ASP A 52 -35.95 13.98 7.40
N ARG A 53 -34.81 14.08 8.09
CA ARG A 53 -34.58 13.47 9.41
C ARG A 53 -33.79 14.41 10.31
N ARG A 54 -33.71 14.09 11.59
CA ARG A 54 -32.78 14.75 12.51
C ARG A 54 -31.39 14.12 12.38
N MET A 55 -30.36 14.88 12.71
CA MET A 55 -28.98 14.37 12.68
C MET A 55 -28.81 13.17 13.64
N ALA A 56 -29.49 13.13 14.76
CA ALA A 56 -29.49 11.99 15.68
C ALA A 56 -29.98 10.68 15.05
N ASP A 57 -30.82 10.77 14.00
CA ASP A 57 -31.42 9.61 13.33
C ASP A 57 -30.64 9.21 12.06
N ILE A 58 -29.43 9.76 11.84
CA ILE A 58 -28.68 9.63 10.58
C ILE A 58 -28.35 8.17 10.24
N PHE A 59 -28.05 7.34 11.24
CA PHE A 59 -27.73 5.93 11.03
C PHE A 59 -28.95 5.13 10.56
N THR A 60 -30.14 5.40 11.14
CA THR A 60 -31.40 4.80 10.66
C THR A 60 -31.66 5.14 9.20
N VAL A 61 -31.34 6.37 8.78
CA VAL A 61 -31.49 6.81 7.38
C VAL A 61 -30.52 6.11 6.46
N GLN A 62 -29.29 5.89 6.89
CA GLN A 62 -28.30 5.12 6.10
C GLN A 62 -28.80 3.69 5.86
N ASP A 63 -29.35 3.04 6.87
CA ASP A 63 -29.92 1.69 6.76
C ASP A 63 -31.16 1.65 5.86
N GLU A 64 -32.06 2.66 5.97
CA GLU A 64 -33.22 2.82 5.10
C GLU A 64 -32.79 2.95 3.62
N ILE A 65 -31.77 3.79 3.34
CA ILE A 65 -31.24 4.00 1.99
C ILE A 65 -30.60 2.72 1.45
N ALA A 66 -29.72 2.07 2.23
CA ALA A 66 -29.04 0.85 1.83
C ALA A 66 -30.07 -0.27 1.51
N THR A 67 -31.08 -0.45 2.36
CA THR A 67 -32.16 -1.41 2.15
C THR A 67 -32.95 -1.10 0.88
N ALA A 68 -33.28 0.16 0.62
CA ALA A 68 -33.98 0.59 -0.56
C ALA A 68 -33.18 0.31 -1.85
N ILE A 69 -31.86 0.55 -1.84
CA ILE A 69 -30.96 0.27 -2.97
C ILE A 69 -30.94 -1.23 -3.27
N VAL A 70 -30.69 -2.09 -2.26
CA VAL A 70 -30.67 -3.55 -2.41
C VAL A 70 -31.98 -4.05 -3.00
N TYR A 71 -33.12 -3.57 -2.49
CA TYR A 71 -34.44 -3.95 -3.02
C TYR A 71 -34.65 -3.51 -4.47
N LYS A 72 -34.23 -2.29 -4.84
CA LYS A 72 -34.39 -1.75 -6.21
C LYS A 72 -33.48 -2.43 -7.22
N LEU A 73 -32.26 -2.79 -6.83
CA LEU A 73 -31.33 -3.55 -7.66
C LEU A 73 -31.72 -5.03 -7.78
N LYS A 74 -32.73 -5.51 -7.01
CA LYS A 74 -33.12 -6.91 -6.94
C LYS A 74 -31.96 -7.86 -6.62
N ILE A 75 -31.03 -7.38 -5.80
CA ILE A 75 -29.89 -8.16 -5.37
C ILE A 75 -30.35 -9.13 -4.27
N GLU A 76 -30.20 -10.44 -4.51
CA GLU A 76 -30.29 -11.45 -3.45
C GLU A 76 -28.93 -11.60 -2.81
N LEU A 77 -28.74 -10.96 -1.65
CA LEU A 77 -27.52 -11.12 -0.87
C LEU A 77 -27.42 -12.54 -0.29
N ALA A 78 -26.26 -13.16 -0.46
CA ALA A 78 -25.98 -14.43 0.23
C ALA A 78 -25.98 -14.23 1.75
N PRO A 79 -26.27 -15.29 2.56
CA PRO A 79 -26.36 -15.17 4.00
C PRO A 79 -25.12 -14.51 4.65
N LYS A 80 -23.93 -14.78 4.12
CA LYS A 80 -22.66 -14.15 4.58
C LYS A 80 -22.61 -12.66 4.26
N GLU A 81 -23.11 -12.25 3.10
CA GLU A 81 -23.19 -10.84 2.69
C GLU A 81 -24.22 -10.07 3.53
N GLN A 82 -25.33 -10.71 3.87
CA GLN A 82 -26.32 -10.13 4.79
C GLN A 82 -25.75 -9.90 6.19
N GLN A 83 -24.95 -10.84 6.71
CA GLN A 83 -24.25 -10.67 7.99
C GLN A 83 -23.23 -9.54 7.94
N LEU A 84 -22.45 -9.44 6.85
CA LEU A 84 -21.48 -8.36 6.66
C LEU A 84 -22.18 -6.99 6.58
N ALA A 85 -23.28 -6.88 5.85
CA ALA A 85 -24.04 -5.64 5.74
C ALA A 85 -24.66 -5.21 7.10
N GLN A 86 -25.09 -6.16 7.94
CA GLN A 86 -25.59 -5.87 9.29
C GLN A 86 -24.48 -5.41 10.25
N ARG A 87 -23.26 -5.90 10.07
CA ARG A 87 -22.10 -5.49 10.88
C ARG A 87 -21.60 -4.08 10.57
N ASP A 88 -21.82 -3.60 9.33
CA ASP A 88 -21.47 -2.24 8.91
C ASP A 88 -22.52 -1.20 9.31
N ALA A 89 -23.67 -1.64 9.86
CA ALA A 89 -24.69 -0.76 10.39
C ALA A 89 -24.20 -0.10 11.69
N ALA A 90 -24.14 1.23 11.70
CA ALA A 90 -23.85 2.09 12.85
C ALA A 90 -22.72 1.60 13.78
N PRO A 91 -21.44 1.78 13.41
CA PRO A 91 -20.29 1.28 14.18
C PRO A 91 -20.12 1.98 15.56
N THR A 92 -20.91 3.02 15.85
CA THR A 92 -21.01 3.75 17.11
C THR A 92 -22.36 4.48 17.17
N GLU A 93 -22.93 4.65 18.36
CA GLU A 93 -24.13 5.50 18.57
C GLU A 93 -23.78 6.99 18.69
N ASN A 94 -22.50 7.34 18.84
CA ASN A 94 -22.03 8.70 19.02
C ASN A 94 -21.73 9.36 17.66
N VAL A 95 -22.63 10.22 17.20
CA VAL A 95 -22.52 10.91 15.90
C VAL A 95 -21.25 11.73 15.80
N GLU A 96 -20.84 12.46 16.86
CA GLU A 96 -19.64 13.28 16.85
C GLU A 96 -18.38 12.41 16.74
N ALA A 97 -18.33 11.27 17.43
CA ALA A 97 -17.24 10.29 17.27
C ALA A 97 -17.16 9.76 15.84
N TYR A 98 -18.30 9.47 15.25
CA TYR A 98 -18.37 9.00 13.86
C TYR A 98 -17.92 10.06 12.85
N GLU A 99 -18.28 11.31 13.04
CA GLU A 99 -17.80 12.41 12.18
C GLU A 99 -16.28 12.55 12.22
N PHE A 100 -15.66 12.51 13.41
CA PHE A 100 -14.21 12.52 13.54
C PHE A 100 -13.58 11.30 12.85
N TYR A 101 -14.14 10.13 13.03
CA TYR A 101 -13.68 8.89 12.37
C TYR A 101 -13.71 9.02 10.84
N LEU A 102 -14.80 9.49 10.24
CA LEU A 102 -14.92 9.65 8.79
C LEU A 102 -13.95 10.70 8.24
N GLN A 103 -13.77 11.82 8.95
CA GLN A 103 -12.78 12.83 8.58
C GLN A 103 -11.36 12.23 8.61
N ALA A 104 -11.04 11.47 9.65
CA ALA A 104 -9.75 10.80 9.79
C ALA A 104 -9.51 9.80 8.65
N ARG A 105 -10.50 8.96 8.32
CA ARG A 105 -10.42 8.00 7.19
C ARG A 105 -10.16 8.71 5.86
N ALA A 106 -10.83 9.84 5.60
CA ALA A 106 -10.65 10.60 4.37
C ALA A 106 -9.25 11.23 4.25
N ILE A 107 -8.66 11.67 5.36
CA ILE A 107 -7.32 12.25 5.39
C ILE A 107 -6.26 11.13 5.30
N TRP A 108 -6.44 10.03 6.05
CA TRP A 108 -5.54 8.88 6.06
C TRP A 108 -5.28 8.30 4.65
N LYS A 109 -6.32 8.26 3.80
CA LYS A 109 -6.18 7.79 2.40
C LYS A 109 -5.19 8.59 1.56
N ARG A 110 -4.97 9.87 1.90
CA ARG A 110 -4.07 10.76 1.13
C ARG A 110 -2.59 10.46 1.39
N ARG A 111 -2.28 9.75 2.48
CA ARG A 111 -0.91 9.46 2.92
C ARG A 111 -0.07 10.74 3.15
N GLY A 112 1.22 10.57 3.39
CA GLY A 112 2.13 11.66 3.80
C GLY A 112 2.08 11.94 5.29
N GLU A 113 3.19 12.39 5.85
CA GLU A 113 3.39 12.54 7.30
C GLU A 113 2.33 13.44 7.94
N ASP A 114 2.13 14.65 7.43
CA ASP A 114 1.16 15.62 7.98
C ASP A 114 -0.27 15.06 7.98
N ASN A 115 -0.67 14.40 6.90
CA ASN A 115 -1.99 13.78 6.79
C ASN A 115 -2.16 12.63 7.79
N LEU A 116 -1.15 11.80 7.96
CA LEU A 116 -1.19 10.67 8.89
C LEU A 116 -1.21 11.15 10.34
N ARG A 117 -0.39 12.15 10.71
CA ARG A 117 -0.42 12.76 12.05
C ARG A 117 -1.79 13.40 12.32
N ARG A 118 -2.37 14.11 11.34
CA ARG A 118 -3.70 14.69 11.47
C ARG A 118 -4.79 13.61 11.59
N ALA A 119 -4.69 12.51 10.88
CA ALA A 119 -5.62 11.39 11.00
C ALA A 119 -5.56 10.76 12.40
N VAL A 120 -4.36 10.59 12.98
CA VAL A 120 -4.15 10.12 14.36
C VAL A 120 -4.90 11.02 15.36
N GLU A 121 -4.73 12.37 15.27
CA GLU A 121 -5.44 13.31 16.15
C GLU A 121 -6.97 13.18 16.06
N LEU A 122 -7.48 13.02 14.85
CA LEU A 122 -8.93 12.87 14.63
C LEU A 122 -9.47 11.53 15.16
N TYR A 123 -8.73 10.41 14.96
CA TYR A 123 -9.11 9.13 15.57
C TYR A 123 -9.08 9.20 17.10
N GLN A 124 -8.08 9.84 17.69
CA GLN A 124 -8.02 10.08 19.13
C GLN A 124 -9.20 10.94 19.61
N SER A 125 -9.61 11.94 18.80
CA SER A 125 -10.80 12.75 19.11
C SER A 125 -12.08 11.93 19.05
N ALA A 126 -12.22 11.01 18.09
CA ALA A 126 -13.34 10.07 18.03
C ALA A 126 -13.39 9.19 19.26
N LEU A 127 -12.25 8.61 19.69
CA LEU A 127 -12.13 7.75 20.85
C LEU A 127 -12.31 8.50 22.19
N ALA A 128 -12.04 9.80 22.24
CA ALA A 128 -12.35 10.64 23.38
C ALA A 128 -13.87 10.86 23.55
N ARG A 129 -14.65 10.79 22.45
CA ARG A 129 -16.12 10.87 22.46
C ARG A 129 -16.78 9.51 22.72
N ASP A 130 -16.19 8.47 22.16
CA ASP A 130 -16.64 7.08 22.35
C ASP A 130 -15.45 6.13 22.50
N PRO A 131 -15.01 5.85 23.73
CA PRO A 131 -13.93 4.88 23.99
C PRO A 131 -14.26 3.45 23.57
N GLY A 132 -15.54 3.12 23.35
CA GLY A 132 -16.01 1.81 22.89
C GLY A 132 -16.06 1.66 21.37
N PHE A 133 -15.66 2.69 20.62
CA PHE A 133 -15.70 2.65 19.16
C PHE A 133 -14.60 1.74 18.59
N ALA A 134 -14.89 0.46 18.46
CA ALA A 134 -13.93 -0.57 18.06
C ALA A 134 -13.25 -0.28 16.70
N ARG A 135 -14.03 0.14 15.69
CA ARG A 135 -13.46 0.49 14.37
C ARG A 135 -12.54 1.71 14.42
N ALA A 136 -12.75 2.67 15.31
CA ALA A 136 -11.84 3.80 15.49
C ALA A 136 -10.50 3.37 16.11
N HIS A 137 -10.51 2.39 17.05
CA HIS A 137 -9.29 1.78 17.57
C HIS A 137 -8.50 1.05 16.45
N ALA A 138 -9.18 0.27 15.59
CA ALA A 138 -8.53 -0.42 14.47
C ALA A 138 -7.92 0.58 13.46
N ALA A 139 -8.66 1.63 13.10
CA ALA A 139 -8.18 2.66 12.19
C ALA A 139 -7.04 3.51 12.77
N LEU A 140 -7.05 3.79 14.08
CA LEU A 140 -5.94 4.40 14.79
C LEU A 140 -4.68 3.52 14.76
N ALA A 141 -4.87 2.21 14.96
CA ALA A 141 -3.79 1.24 14.85
C ALA A 141 -3.20 1.21 13.43
N SER A 142 -4.05 1.26 12.39
CA SER A 142 -3.63 1.37 11.00
C SER A 142 -2.84 2.65 10.72
N ALA A 143 -3.21 3.77 11.33
CA ALA A 143 -2.46 5.02 11.20
C ALA A 143 -1.09 4.92 11.88
N TYR A 144 -1.00 4.34 13.07
CA TYR A 144 0.26 4.17 13.80
C TYR A 144 1.23 3.22 13.09
N VAL A 145 0.76 2.10 12.52
CA VAL A 145 1.66 1.14 11.85
C VAL A 145 2.23 1.69 10.53
N VAL A 146 1.53 2.64 9.90
CA VAL A 146 1.94 3.22 8.61
C VAL A 146 2.81 4.47 8.79
N LEU A 147 2.60 5.25 9.86
CA LEU A 147 3.23 6.55 10.06
C LEU A 147 4.76 6.52 10.00
N PRO A 148 5.49 5.54 10.60
CA PRO A 148 6.95 5.49 10.51
C PRO A 148 7.51 5.48 9.08
N GLY A 149 6.81 4.84 8.15
CA GLY A 149 7.20 4.80 6.73
C GLY A 149 7.07 6.13 5.98
N TYR A 150 6.53 7.17 6.63
CA TYR A 150 6.37 8.53 6.08
C TYR A 150 7.04 9.60 6.92
N SER A 151 7.72 9.23 8.00
CA SER A 151 8.41 10.14 8.93
C SER A 151 9.92 10.05 8.71
N ASP A 152 10.60 11.20 8.82
CA ASP A 152 12.07 11.27 8.81
C ASP A 152 12.68 11.01 10.21
N GLU A 153 11.84 10.80 11.24
CA GLU A 153 12.28 10.55 12.62
C GLU A 153 12.55 9.05 12.86
N GLU A 154 13.83 8.64 12.98
CA GLU A 154 14.21 7.24 13.25
C GLU A 154 13.55 6.66 14.52
N SER A 155 13.16 7.50 15.48
CA SER A 155 12.49 7.10 16.73
C SER A 155 11.01 6.76 16.58
N ASP A 156 10.41 7.11 15.44
CA ASP A 156 8.95 6.93 15.24
C ASP A 156 8.57 5.45 15.17
N GLU A 157 9.39 4.57 14.63
CA GLU A 157 9.13 3.14 14.61
C GLU A 157 9.04 2.53 16.01
N GLU A 158 10.06 2.83 16.87
CA GLU A 158 10.08 2.36 18.26
C GLU A 158 8.90 2.88 19.07
N LYS A 159 8.41 4.07 18.74
CA LYS A 159 7.27 4.72 19.40
C LYS A 159 5.93 4.18 18.93
N TYR A 160 5.70 4.14 17.61
CA TYR A 160 4.37 3.90 17.07
C TYR A 160 4.03 2.43 16.90
N LEU A 161 4.99 1.53 16.72
CA LEU A 161 4.70 0.10 16.56
C LEU A 161 4.03 -0.52 17.82
N PRO A 162 4.49 -0.24 19.06
CA PRO A 162 3.78 -0.67 20.26
C PRO A 162 2.39 -0.04 20.41
N MET A 163 2.22 1.23 20.01
CA MET A 163 0.93 1.92 20.06
C MET A 163 -0.05 1.30 19.04
N ALA A 164 0.41 0.93 17.85
CA ALA A 164 -0.38 0.23 16.86
C ALA A 164 -0.87 -1.13 17.40
N GLU A 165 0.04 -1.91 18.00
CA GLU A 165 -0.31 -3.21 18.60
C GLU A 165 -1.33 -3.07 19.72
N GLN A 166 -1.14 -2.10 20.63
CA GLN A 166 -2.08 -1.84 21.71
C GLN A 166 -3.46 -1.46 21.17
N SER A 167 -3.53 -0.53 20.20
CA SER A 167 -4.80 -0.08 19.63
C SER A 167 -5.52 -1.21 18.88
N ALA A 168 -4.78 -2.04 18.11
CA ALA A 168 -5.35 -3.20 17.43
C ALA A 168 -5.91 -4.23 18.42
N ARG A 169 -5.18 -4.53 19.52
CA ARG A 169 -5.68 -5.43 20.59
C ARG A 169 -6.91 -4.86 21.30
N GLN A 170 -6.96 -3.54 21.50
CA GLN A 170 -8.14 -2.89 22.07
C GLN A 170 -9.34 -3.00 21.13
N ALA A 171 -9.17 -2.81 19.83
CA ALA A 171 -10.22 -3.04 18.85
C ALA A 171 -10.77 -4.48 18.92
N LEU A 172 -9.88 -5.47 18.95
CA LEU A 172 -10.26 -6.89 19.02
C LEU A 172 -10.86 -7.32 20.36
N ALA A 173 -10.56 -6.62 21.45
CA ALA A 173 -11.22 -6.84 22.74
C ALA A 173 -12.67 -6.35 22.73
N LEU A 174 -12.98 -5.33 21.93
CA LEU A 174 -14.32 -4.77 21.74
C LEU A 174 -15.11 -5.54 20.67
N ASP A 175 -14.48 -5.87 19.55
CA ASP A 175 -15.04 -6.66 18.46
C ASP A 175 -13.95 -7.56 17.84
N PRO A 176 -13.97 -8.88 18.12
CA PRO A 176 -12.97 -9.83 17.65
C PRO A 176 -12.97 -10.06 16.12
N GLU A 177 -14.00 -9.61 15.42
CA GLU A 177 -14.17 -9.87 13.99
C GLU A 177 -13.77 -8.69 13.11
N ILE A 178 -13.13 -7.64 13.64
CA ILE A 178 -12.60 -6.52 12.84
C ILE A 178 -11.36 -6.96 12.05
N GLY A 179 -11.54 -7.19 10.76
CA GLY A 179 -10.47 -7.61 9.86
C GLY A 179 -9.31 -6.60 9.79
N GLU A 180 -9.59 -5.29 9.81
CA GLU A 180 -8.57 -4.25 9.82
C GLU A 180 -7.60 -4.38 11.01
N ALA A 181 -8.11 -4.70 12.22
CA ALA A 181 -7.25 -4.89 13.39
C ALA A 181 -6.36 -6.14 13.28
N HIS A 182 -6.89 -7.23 12.72
CA HIS A 182 -6.09 -8.43 12.40
C HIS A 182 -5.03 -8.13 11.37
N ALA A 183 -5.34 -7.33 10.35
CA ALA A 183 -4.37 -6.93 9.33
C ALA A 183 -3.23 -6.08 9.93
N VAL A 184 -3.52 -5.19 10.89
CA VAL A 184 -2.49 -4.45 11.63
C VAL A 184 -1.54 -5.40 12.37
N LEU A 185 -2.08 -6.39 13.10
CA LEU A 185 -1.24 -7.38 13.80
C LEU A 185 -0.42 -8.23 12.83
N ALA A 186 -0.99 -8.58 11.67
CA ALA A 186 -0.26 -9.26 10.61
C ALA A 186 0.87 -8.40 10.02
N GLN A 187 0.64 -7.10 9.82
CA GLN A 187 1.66 -6.16 9.37
C GLN A 187 2.80 -6.04 10.41
N ILE A 188 2.47 -5.92 11.70
CA ILE A 188 3.46 -5.91 12.78
C ILE A 188 4.28 -7.20 12.79
N ASN A 189 3.66 -8.36 12.57
CA ASN A 189 4.38 -9.63 12.43
C ASN A 189 5.31 -9.62 11.22
N SER A 190 4.88 -9.06 10.09
CA SER A 190 5.72 -8.89 8.89
C SER A 190 6.95 -8.04 9.18
N GLU A 191 6.81 -6.89 9.87
CA GLU A 191 7.94 -6.03 10.25
C GLU A 191 8.89 -6.72 11.24
N ARG A 192 8.37 -7.55 12.14
CA ARG A 192 9.18 -8.36 13.07
C ARG A 192 9.81 -9.62 12.43
N GLY A 193 9.55 -9.89 11.15
CA GLY A 193 10.06 -11.07 10.44
C GLY A 193 9.32 -12.37 10.78
N ASN A 194 8.19 -12.30 11.48
CA ASN A 194 7.31 -13.44 11.74
C ASN A 194 6.42 -13.73 10.52
N LEU A 195 7.07 -14.07 9.39
CA LEU A 195 6.43 -14.13 8.07
C LEU A 195 5.28 -15.14 7.99
N LEU A 196 5.39 -16.28 8.70
CA LEU A 196 4.35 -17.33 8.72
C LEU A 196 3.07 -16.83 9.41
N ASP A 197 3.22 -16.15 10.55
CA ASP A 197 2.11 -15.57 11.30
C ASP A 197 1.50 -14.39 10.55
N ALA A 198 2.34 -13.60 9.85
CA ALA A 198 1.88 -12.50 9.01
C ALA A 198 0.98 -13.00 7.86
N GLU A 199 1.41 -14.01 7.11
CA GLU A 199 0.63 -14.63 6.03
C GLU A 199 -0.73 -15.12 6.55
N SER A 200 -0.71 -15.90 7.63
CA SER A 200 -1.92 -16.45 8.26
C SER A 200 -2.86 -15.33 8.75
N GLY A 201 -2.29 -14.27 9.33
CA GLY A 201 -3.03 -13.11 9.81
C GLY A 201 -3.72 -12.34 8.70
N PHE A 202 -3.04 -12.13 7.55
CA PHE A 202 -3.66 -11.48 6.39
C PHE A 202 -4.78 -12.32 5.78
N PHE A 203 -4.60 -13.65 5.65
CA PHE A 203 -5.69 -14.52 5.21
C PHE A 203 -6.90 -14.43 6.13
N PHE A 204 -6.68 -14.42 7.44
CA PHE A 204 -7.76 -14.31 8.41
C PHE A 204 -8.46 -12.94 8.30
N ALA A 205 -7.71 -11.83 8.23
CA ALA A 205 -8.26 -10.49 8.05
C ALA A 205 -9.15 -10.38 6.79
N ILE A 206 -8.67 -10.88 5.65
CA ILE A 206 -9.41 -10.91 4.38
C ILE A 206 -10.67 -11.77 4.51
N SER A 207 -10.62 -12.89 5.24
CA SER A 207 -11.79 -13.75 5.42
C SER A 207 -12.91 -13.09 6.23
N LEU A 208 -12.55 -12.17 7.14
CA LEU A 208 -13.48 -11.41 7.97
C LEU A 208 -14.08 -10.22 7.21
N GLU A 209 -13.25 -9.47 6.47
CA GLU A 209 -13.64 -8.25 5.74
C GLU A 209 -13.16 -8.31 4.27
N PRO A 210 -13.80 -9.13 3.41
CA PRO A 210 -13.36 -9.35 2.03
C PRO A 210 -13.52 -8.14 1.09
N ASN A 211 -14.21 -7.10 1.55
CA ASN A 211 -14.42 -5.85 0.81
C ASN A 211 -13.56 -4.68 1.31
N GLU A 212 -12.70 -4.91 2.32
CA GLU A 212 -11.78 -3.90 2.82
C GLU A 212 -10.44 -3.95 2.07
N PRO A 213 -9.99 -2.86 1.40
CA PRO A 213 -8.79 -2.89 0.55
C PRO A 213 -7.48 -3.03 1.33
N THR A 214 -7.41 -2.56 2.59
CA THR A 214 -6.17 -2.48 3.38
C THR A 214 -5.51 -3.84 3.61
N PRO A 215 -6.22 -4.92 4.02
CA PRO A 215 -5.62 -6.24 4.20
C PRO A 215 -4.98 -6.78 2.91
N TYR A 216 -5.64 -6.62 1.76
CA TYR A 216 -5.11 -7.03 0.47
C TYR A 216 -3.84 -6.24 0.09
N HIS A 217 -3.85 -4.92 0.31
CA HIS A 217 -2.71 -4.06 0.02
C HIS A 217 -1.48 -4.46 0.85
N TRP A 218 -1.61 -4.61 2.16
CA TRP A 218 -0.49 -5.01 3.02
C TRP A 218 -0.04 -6.43 2.78
N TYR A 219 -0.97 -7.34 2.49
CA TYR A 219 -0.62 -8.69 2.08
C TYR A 219 0.18 -8.70 0.77
N SER A 220 -0.17 -7.85 -0.20
CA SER A 220 0.63 -7.71 -1.42
C SER A 220 2.07 -7.24 -1.13
N ILE A 221 2.26 -6.37 -0.13
CA ILE A 221 3.60 -5.91 0.29
C ILE A 221 4.41 -7.06 0.91
N LEU A 222 3.80 -7.86 1.79
CA LEU A 222 4.46 -9.08 2.30
C LEU A 222 4.90 -9.99 1.16
N LEU A 223 4.01 -10.25 0.19
CA LEU A 223 4.29 -11.12 -0.95
C LEU A 223 5.41 -10.56 -1.85
N GLN A 224 5.52 -9.22 -1.98
CA GLN A 224 6.65 -8.57 -2.65
C GLN A 224 7.96 -8.82 -1.89
N LYS A 225 7.98 -8.65 -0.57
CA LYS A 225 9.16 -8.90 0.26
C LYS A 225 9.69 -10.33 0.10
N VAL A 226 8.80 -11.30 -0.02
CA VAL A 226 9.17 -12.72 -0.16
C VAL A 226 9.33 -13.20 -1.61
N GLY A 227 9.17 -12.32 -2.61
CA GLY A 227 9.40 -12.59 -4.04
C GLY A 227 8.26 -13.30 -4.78
N ARG A 228 7.09 -13.44 -4.17
CA ARG A 228 5.88 -14.03 -4.80
C ARG A 228 5.08 -12.94 -5.54
N LEU A 229 5.69 -12.40 -6.61
CA LEU A 229 5.19 -11.22 -7.31
C LEU A 229 3.87 -11.46 -8.05
N ASP A 230 3.62 -12.69 -8.55
CA ASP A 230 2.35 -13.05 -9.19
C ASP A 230 1.20 -12.99 -8.19
N ALA A 231 1.39 -13.58 -7.02
CA ALA A 231 0.42 -13.51 -5.93
C ALA A 231 0.27 -12.08 -5.39
N ALA A 232 1.37 -11.34 -5.26
CA ALA A 232 1.35 -9.93 -4.86
C ALA A 232 0.51 -9.08 -5.82
N LEU A 233 0.66 -9.29 -7.13
CA LEU A 233 -0.10 -8.57 -8.15
C LEU A 233 -1.60 -8.89 -8.07
N GLU A 234 -1.99 -10.15 -7.82
CA GLU A 234 -3.38 -10.53 -7.61
C GLU A 234 -4.00 -9.78 -6.43
N GLN A 235 -3.32 -9.78 -5.27
CA GLN A 235 -3.80 -9.07 -4.08
C GLN A 235 -3.85 -7.55 -4.31
N SER A 236 -2.84 -6.98 -4.95
CA SER A 236 -2.79 -5.55 -5.24
C SER A 236 -3.90 -5.11 -6.21
N ARG A 237 -4.21 -5.92 -7.24
CA ARG A 237 -5.36 -5.68 -8.13
C ARG A 237 -6.66 -5.71 -7.36
N ARG A 238 -6.84 -6.68 -6.47
CA ARG A 238 -8.04 -6.77 -5.65
C ARG A 238 -8.21 -5.55 -4.74
N ALA A 239 -7.12 -5.09 -4.10
CA ALA A 239 -7.14 -3.86 -3.30
C ALA A 239 -7.57 -2.64 -4.15
N TYR A 240 -6.99 -2.50 -5.35
CA TYR A 240 -7.32 -1.41 -6.28
C TYR A 240 -8.76 -1.47 -6.80
N GLU A 241 -9.29 -2.64 -7.12
CA GLU A 241 -10.70 -2.83 -7.50
C GLU A 241 -11.66 -2.37 -6.40
N LEU A 242 -11.30 -2.59 -5.13
CA LEU A 242 -12.10 -2.18 -3.98
C LEU A 242 -12.05 -0.65 -3.71
N ASP A 243 -10.90 -0.01 -3.97
CA ASP A 243 -10.77 1.45 -3.83
C ASP A 243 -9.86 2.04 -4.93
N PRO A 244 -10.37 2.22 -6.16
CA PRO A 244 -9.58 2.79 -7.26
C PRO A 244 -9.22 4.26 -7.08
N SER A 245 -9.79 4.93 -6.06
CA SER A 245 -9.50 6.33 -5.75
C SER A 245 -8.31 6.52 -4.80
N ALA A 246 -7.79 5.45 -4.20
CA ALA A 246 -6.67 5.51 -3.28
C ALA A 246 -5.33 5.55 -4.03
N PRO A 247 -4.57 6.67 -3.96
CA PRO A 247 -3.34 6.84 -4.75
C PRO A 247 -2.28 5.77 -4.45
N VAL A 248 -2.18 5.33 -3.18
CA VAL A 248 -1.20 4.33 -2.75
C VAL A 248 -1.40 2.96 -3.40
N LEU A 249 -2.65 2.60 -3.76
CA LEU A 249 -2.95 1.32 -4.41
C LEU A 249 -2.52 1.33 -5.87
N ALA A 250 -2.71 2.44 -6.57
CA ALA A 250 -2.18 2.64 -7.93
C ALA A 250 -0.64 2.62 -7.92
N SER A 251 0.00 3.31 -6.96
CA SER A 251 1.46 3.31 -6.79
C SER A 251 2.02 1.91 -6.53
N ASN A 252 1.36 1.11 -5.69
CA ASN A 252 1.78 -0.28 -5.43
C ASN A 252 1.69 -1.16 -6.69
N LEU A 253 0.63 -1.00 -7.49
CA LEU A 253 0.52 -1.68 -8.80
C LEU A 253 1.63 -1.27 -9.75
N ALA A 254 1.96 0.02 -9.82
CA ALA A 254 3.06 0.52 -10.65
C ALA A 254 4.39 -0.13 -10.29
N ASN A 255 4.72 -0.21 -9.00
CA ASN A 255 5.92 -0.88 -8.50
C ASN A 255 5.94 -2.37 -8.83
N LEU A 256 4.81 -3.08 -8.62
CA LEU A 256 4.71 -4.51 -8.93
C LEU A 256 4.93 -4.81 -10.42
N TYR A 257 4.31 -4.02 -11.30
CA TYR A 257 4.52 -4.16 -12.73
C TYR A 257 5.98 -3.87 -13.11
N LEU A 258 6.61 -2.85 -12.51
CA LEU A 258 8.03 -2.55 -12.72
C LEU A 258 8.92 -3.73 -12.30
N MET A 259 8.68 -4.33 -11.11
CA MET A 259 9.42 -5.49 -10.61
C MET A 259 9.23 -6.73 -11.49
N ARG A 260 8.08 -6.86 -12.15
CA ARG A 260 7.82 -7.95 -13.11
C ARG A 260 8.39 -7.69 -14.49
N GLY A 261 8.88 -6.48 -14.77
CA GLY A 261 9.37 -6.05 -16.08
C GLY A 261 8.25 -5.69 -17.07
N ASP A 262 7.02 -5.47 -16.62
CA ASP A 262 5.92 -4.97 -17.42
C ASP A 262 5.94 -3.43 -17.40
N ASP A 263 6.83 -2.87 -18.19
CA ASP A 263 7.10 -1.44 -18.23
C ASP A 263 5.90 -0.60 -18.70
N GLU A 264 5.01 -1.16 -19.53
CA GLU A 264 3.83 -0.45 -20.04
C GLU A 264 2.82 -0.24 -18.90
N GLN A 265 2.49 -1.30 -18.18
CA GLN A 265 1.57 -1.19 -17.04
C GLN A 265 2.20 -0.39 -15.88
N ALA A 266 3.51 -0.51 -15.66
CA ALA A 266 4.21 0.29 -14.66
C ALA A 266 4.03 1.79 -14.90
N LEU A 267 4.27 2.27 -16.12
CA LEU A 267 4.07 3.68 -16.50
C LEU A 267 2.61 4.12 -16.40
N ARG A 268 1.68 3.28 -16.84
CA ARG A 268 0.24 3.58 -16.77
C ARG A 268 -0.21 3.82 -15.34
N PHE A 269 0.15 2.92 -14.41
CA PHE A 269 -0.25 3.04 -13.01
C PHE A 269 0.57 4.11 -12.27
N SER A 270 1.81 4.39 -12.67
CA SER A 270 2.62 5.50 -12.19
C SER A 270 1.95 6.84 -12.49
N GLN A 271 1.53 7.05 -13.73
CA GLN A 271 0.79 8.25 -14.14
C GLN A 271 -0.52 8.38 -13.34
N LEU A 272 -1.29 7.31 -13.23
CA LEU A 272 -2.55 7.30 -12.49
C LEU A 272 -2.34 7.66 -11.00
N ALA A 273 -1.31 7.13 -10.36
CA ALA A 273 -0.98 7.46 -8.96
C ALA A 273 -0.66 8.96 -8.81
N GLY A 274 0.05 9.56 -9.77
CA GLY A 274 0.31 10.99 -9.83
C GLY A 274 -0.96 11.82 -9.99
N GLU A 275 -1.87 11.43 -10.89
CA GLU A 275 -3.17 12.08 -11.10
C GLU A 275 -4.05 12.02 -9.85
N LEU A 276 -3.95 10.96 -9.06
CA LEU A 276 -4.66 10.78 -7.80
C LEU A 276 -4.00 11.53 -6.62
N GLY A 277 -2.79 12.08 -6.80
CA GLY A 277 -2.16 12.97 -5.81
C GLY A 277 -1.00 12.39 -5.01
N ILE A 278 -0.39 11.29 -5.45
CA ILE A 278 0.92 10.88 -4.92
C ILE A 278 1.97 11.88 -5.39
N SER A 279 2.87 12.30 -4.50
CA SER A 279 3.98 13.18 -4.86
C SER A 279 4.87 12.57 -5.95
N SER A 280 5.36 13.41 -6.84
CA SER A 280 6.07 13.05 -8.07
C SER A 280 7.26 12.08 -7.89
N GLY A 281 7.93 12.10 -6.74
CA GLY A 281 9.17 11.35 -6.54
C GLY A 281 9.07 9.84 -6.77
N ALA A 282 7.98 9.20 -6.33
CA ALA A 282 7.78 7.77 -6.56
C ALA A 282 7.51 7.44 -8.03
N SER A 283 6.72 8.27 -8.72
CA SER A 283 6.43 8.14 -10.15
C SER A 283 7.68 8.35 -11.00
N GLU A 284 8.47 9.38 -10.69
CA GLU A 284 9.71 9.70 -11.42
C GLU A 284 10.75 8.57 -11.33
N GLY A 285 10.82 7.86 -10.20
CA GLY A 285 11.68 6.68 -10.05
C GLY A 285 11.31 5.53 -10.97
N ILE A 286 10.01 5.26 -11.13
CA ILE A 286 9.48 4.25 -12.05
C ILE A 286 9.78 4.64 -13.50
N ASP A 287 9.42 5.87 -13.87
CA ASP A 287 9.60 6.39 -15.23
C ASP A 287 11.08 6.41 -15.62
N ALA A 288 11.96 6.80 -14.70
CA ALA A 288 13.41 6.80 -14.91
C ALA A 288 13.96 5.37 -15.11
N THR A 289 13.48 4.39 -14.35
CA THR A 289 13.89 2.99 -14.50
C THR A 289 13.44 2.42 -15.84
N VAL A 290 12.21 2.71 -16.26
CA VAL A 290 11.70 2.30 -17.56
C VAL A 290 12.48 2.97 -18.71
N ALA A 291 12.76 4.28 -18.60
CA ALA A 291 13.59 5.00 -19.57
C ALA A 291 14.98 4.36 -19.67
N MET A 292 15.60 3.95 -18.57
CA MET A 292 16.89 3.27 -18.52
C MET A 292 16.85 1.91 -19.23
N ARG A 293 15.81 1.09 -18.99
CA ARG A 293 15.59 -0.19 -19.69
C ARG A 293 15.44 -0.04 -21.19
N ARG A 294 14.84 1.08 -21.64
CA ARG A 294 14.64 1.42 -23.05
C ARG A 294 15.86 2.07 -23.70
N GLY A 295 16.95 2.29 -22.97
CA GLY A 295 18.14 2.96 -23.44
C GLY A 295 17.97 4.48 -23.65
N GLN A 296 16.95 5.06 -23.04
CA GLN A 296 16.64 6.49 -23.07
C GLN A 296 17.42 7.22 -21.96
N TRP A 297 18.75 7.21 -22.07
CA TRP A 297 19.68 7.61 -21.00
C TRP A 297 19.50 9.06 -20.56
N ASP A 298 19.34 10.00 -21.49
CA ASP A 298 19.17 11.43 -21.18
C ASP A 298 17.84 11.68 -20.45
N GLU A 299 16.78 10.96 -20.83
CA GLU A 299 15.48 11.06 -20.15
C GLU A 299 15.54 10.47 -18.76
N SER A 300 16.19 9.31 -18.58
CA SER A 300 16.39 8.72 -17.26
C SER A 300 17.17 9.66 -16.33
N LYS A 301 18.24 10.32 -16.84
CA LYS A 301 18.96 11.34 -16.07
C LYS A 301 18.07 12.49 -15.66
N ARG A 302 17.30 13.02 -16.58
CA ARG A 302 16.40 14.15 -16.34
C ARG A 302 15.40 13.82 -15.22
N LEU A 303 14.76 12.65 -15.28
CA LEU A 303 13.79 12.17 -14.31
C LEU A 303 14.40 11.94 -12.92
N LEU A 304 15.56 11.27 -12.85
CA LEU A 304 16.24 11.04 -11.57
C LEU A 304 16.73 12.34 -10.93
N MET A 305 17.23 13.30 -11.72
CA MET A 305 17.69 14.59 -11.20
C MET A 305 16.54 15.50 -10.72
N ALA A 306 15.32 15.27 -11.20
CA ALA A 306 14.13 15.99 -10.78
C ALA A 306 13.62 15.57 -9.38
N GLN A 307 14.07 14.43 -8.85
CA GLN A 307 13.63 13.93 -7.55
C GLN A 307 14.09 14.87 -6.41
N GLU A 308 13.15 15.59 -5.81
CA GLU A 308 13.45 16.61 -4.79
C GLU A 308 14.01 16.03 -3.48
N HIS A 309 13.62 14.79 -3.12
CA HIS A 309 14.06 14.11 -1.90
C HIS A 309 15.51 13.59 -1.95
N LEU A 310 16.15 13.59 -3.13
CA LEU A 310 17.54 13.14 -3.24
C LEU A 310 18.51 14.20 -2.68
N PRO A 311 19.44 13.81 -1.78
CA PRO A 311 20.49 14.69 -1.31
C PRO A 311 21.34 15.25 -2.48
N ASP A 312 21.72 16.53 -2.39
CA ASP A 312 22.47 17.22 -3.47
C ASP A 312 23.77 16.50 -3.84
N GLU A 313 24.46 15.90 -2.86
CA GLU A 313 25.68 15.12 -3.10
C GLU A 313 25.44 13.90 -3.99
N LEU A 314 24.32 13.21 -3.83
CA LEU A 314 23.93 12.07 -4.66
C LEU A 314 23.36 12.54 -6.01
N ARG A 315 22.55 13.60 -6.01
CA ARG A 315 22.00 14.19 -7.22
C ARG A 315 23.10 14.57 -8.23
N ALA A 316 24.22 15.12 -7.73
CA ALA A 316 25.39 15.44 -8.56
C ALA A 316 26.03 14.21 -9.22
N LYS A 317 25.81 12.99 -8.70
CA LYS A 317 26.39 11.73 -9.21
C LYS A 317 25.46 10.95 -10.15
N ILE A 318 24.18 11.36 -10.26
CA ILE A 318 23.16 10.63 -11.05
C ILE A 318 23.56 10.55 -12.52
N GLY A 319 24.03 11.66 -13.09
CA GLY A 319 24.45 11.69 -14.50
C GLY A 319 25.53 10.65 -14.79
N ASP A 320 26.55 10.60 -13.93
CA ASP A 320 27.67 9.65 -14.05
C ASP A 320 27.20 8.20 -13.83
N PHE A 321 26.28 7.98 -12.87
CA PHE A 321 25.69 6.68 -12.61
C PHE A 321 24.97 6.12 -13.84
N VAL A 322 24.04 6.89 -14.43
CA VAL A 322 23.31 6.46 -15.62
C VAL A 322 24.26 6.19 -16.79
N ASP A 323 25.29 7.04 -16.96
CA ASP A 323 26.33 6.83 -17.96
C ASP A 323 27.12 5.53 -17.73
N ALA A 324 27.38 5.16 -16.47
CA ALA A 324 28.11 3.93 -16.13
C ALA A 324 27.23 2.66 -16.29
N VAL A 325 25.92 2.77 -16.13
CA VAL A 325 24.98 1.70 -16.49
C VAL A 325 25.04 1.46 -18.00
N ALA A 326 24.97 2.54 -18.79
CA ALA A 326 25.04 2.50 -20.26
C ALA A 326 26.41 2.06 -20.79
N ASN A 327 27.51 2.47 -20.13
CA ASN A 327 28.87 2.22 -20.57
C ASN A 327 29.72 1.61 -19.43
N PRO A 328 29.98 0.30 -19.47
CA PRO A 328 30.77 -0.39 -18.42
C PRO A 328 32.16 0.19 -18.18
N ALA A 329 32.79 0.85 -19.16
CA ALA A 329 34.10 1.45 -18.99
C ALA A 329 34.12 2.61 -17.98
N LYS A 330 32.98 3.25 -17.74
CA LYS A 330 32.81 4.35 -16.75
C LYS A 330 32.60 3.83 -15.30
N ARG A 331 32.23 2.56 -15.11
CA ARG A 331 31.87 1.99 -13.82
C ARG A 331 32.92 2.18 -12.72
N PRO A 332 34.25 1.96 -12.93
CA PRO A 332 35.24 2.09 -11.87
C PRO A 332 35.25 3.47 -11.21
N ALA A 333 35.18 4.53 -12.01
CA ALA A 333 35.17 5.91 -11.50
C ALA A 333 33.90 6.22 -10.71
N VAL A 334 32.74 5.78 -11.21
CA VAL A 334 31.44 6.00 -10.55
C VAL A 334 31.35 5.23 -9.24
N ILE A 335 31.82 3.97 -9.19
CA ILE A 335 31.86 3.17 -7.98
C ILE A 335 32.75 3.83 -6.92
N ALA A 336 33.92 4.35 -7.31
CA ALA A 336 34.80 5.08 -6.41
C ALA A 336 34.11 6.37 -5.88
N GLY A 337 33.39 7.08 -6.73
CA GLY A 337 32.62 8.26 -6.37
C GLY A 337 31.46 7.97 -5.41
N LEU A 338 30.71 6.86 -5.62
CA LEU A 338 29.63 6.45 -4.72
C LEU A 338 30.16 5.98 -3.34
N ARG A 339 31.29 5.29 -3.30
CA ARG A 339 31.96 4.90 -2.05
C ARG A 339 32.48 6.08 -1.23
N ALA A 340 32.76 7.20 -1.86
CA ALA A 340 33.23 8.41 -1.21
C ALA A 340 32.10 9.29 -0.65
N VAL A 341 30.82 8.93 -0.88
CA VAL A 341 29.67 9.63 -0.31
C VAL A 341 29.69 9.50 1.21
N ASP A 342 29.35 10.59 1.91
CA ASP A 342 29.24 10.57 3.36
C ASP A 342 28.30 9.42 3.79
N PRO A 343 28.72 8.55 4.72
CA PRO A 343 27.88 7.45 5.20
C PRO A 343 26.51 7.89 5.74
N LYS A 344 26.39 9.11 6.27
CA LYS A 344 25.10 9.67 6.71
C LYS A 344 24.18 9.98 5.54
N VAL A 345 24.74 10.47 4.43
CA VAL A 345 23.99 10.73 3.20
C VAL A 345 23.64 9.41 2.50
N ALA A 346 24.58 8.46 2.46
CA ALA A 346 24.36 7.15 1.88
C ALA A 346 23.25 6.33 2.58
N LYS A 347 23.02 6.56 3.88
CA LYS A 347 21.91 5.94 4.64
C LYS A 347 20.52 6.47 4.29
N GLN A 348 20.44 7.68 3.73
CA GLN A 348 19.17 8.30 3.35
C GLN A 348 18.63 7.78 2.02
N VAL A 349 19.43 7.00 1.28
CA VAL A 349 19.09 6.48 -0.04
C VAL A 349 19.48 5.02 -0.14
N ASP A 350 18.56 4.20 -0.65
CA ASP A 350 18.89 2.80 -0.93
C ASP A 350 19.83 2.71 -2.15
N LEU A 351 21.08 2.34 -1.89
CA LEU A 351 22.11 2.12 -2.90
C LEU A 351 22.25 0.66 -3.35
N LEU A 352 21.41 -0.26 -2.84
CA LEU A 352 21.48 -1.69 -3.19
C LEU A 352 21.30 -1.92 -4.69
N LEU A 353 20.18 -1.46 -5.24
CA LEU A 353 19.89 -1.62 -6.67
C LEU A 353 20.89 -0.89 -7.58
N PRO A 354 21.30 0.36 -7.31
CA PRO A 354 22.38 1.02 -8.03
C PRO A 354 23.67 0.19 -8.12
N TYR A 355 24.15 -0.40 -7.02
CA TYR A 355 25.34 -1.26 -7.07
C TYR A 355 25.11 -2.54 -7.86
N ILE A 356 23.93 -3.16 -7.75
CA ILE A 356 23.56 -4.35 -8.56
C ILE A 356 23.56 -3.98 -10.05
N GLN A 357 23.00 -2.86 -10.47
CA GLN A 357 22.99 -2.37 -11.85
C GLN A 357 24.39 -2.07 -12.40
N LEU A 358 25.29 -1.64 -11.53
CA LEU A 358 26.73 -1.49 -11.88
C LEU A 358 27.50 -2.83 -11.89
N GLY A 359 26.84 -3.96 -11.60
CA GLY A 359 27.46 -5.28 -11.54
C GLY A 359 28.33 -5.50 -10.29
N GLN A 360 28.09 -4.78 -9.21
CA GLN A 360 28.86 -4.80 -7.97
C GLN A 360 28.18 -5.64 -6.89
N ASN A 361 27.91 -6.92 -7.17
CA ASN A 361 27.25 -7.82 -6.22
C ASN A 361 28.00 -7.91 -4.87
N ASP A 362 29.34 -7.84 -4.87
CA ASP A 362 30.11 -7.90 -3.62
C ASP A 362 29.79 -6.72 -2.69
N ILE A 363 29.60 -5.52 -3.25
CA ILE A 363 29.22 -4.34 -2.47
C ILE A 363 27.74 -4.48 -2.02
N ALA A 364 26.88 -4.95 -2.90
CA ALA A 364 25.47 -5.19 -2.58
C ALA A 364 25.33 -6.17 -1.40
N PHE A 365 26.09 -7.28 -1.39
CA PHE A 365 26.13 -8.20 -0.26
C PHE A 365 26.68 -7.56 1.01
N GLN A 366 27.73 -6.73 0.93
CA GLN A 366 28.26 -6.00 2.09
C GLN A 366 27.23 -5.05 2.69
N ILE A 367 26.43 -4.36 1.86
CA ILE A 367 25.33 -3.48 2.33
C ILE A 367 24.30 -4.29 3.13
N VAL A 368 23.83 -5.42 2.57
CA VAL A 368 22.83 -6.29 3.22
C VAL A 368 23.41 -6.89 4.50
N GLU A 369 24.61 -7.46 4.45
CA GLU A 369 25.26 -8.05 5.62
C GLU A 369 25.46 -7.03 6.73
N GLY A 370 25.90 -5.80 6.41
CA GLY A 370 26.05 -4.73 7.38
C GLY A 370 24.73 -4.27 8.00
N SER A 371 23.60 -4.37 7.28
CA SER A 371 22.26 -4.15 7.84
C SER A 371 21.87 -5.26 8.81
N LEU A 372 22.11 -6.52 8.43
CA LEU A 372 21.80 -7.71 9.24
C LEU A 372 22.69 -7.88 10.48
N GLU A 373 23.87 -7.24 10.53
CA GLU A 373 24.72 -7.19 11.72
C GLU A 373 24.14 -6.26 12.79
N ARG A 374 23.44 -5.21 12.37
CA ARG A 374 22.77 -4.25 13.27
C ARG A 374 21.46 -4.81 13.79
N ASP A 375 20.65 -5.30 12.90
CA ASP A 375 19.38 -6.00 13.19
C ASP A 375 19.15 -7.14 12.18
N ARG A 376 18.87 -8.33 12.70
CA ARG A 376 18.62 -9.52 11.87
C ARG A 376 17.47 -9.30 10.87
N MET A 377 16.51 -8.44 11.19
CA MET A 377 15.33 -8.17 10.36
C MET A 377 15.46 -6.89 9.52
N ALA A 378 16.53 -6.11 9.70
CA ALA A 378 16.69 -4.81 9.04
C ALA A 378 16.44 -4.85 7.52
N TRP A 379 16.89 -5.92 6.84
CA TRP A 379 16.66 -6.05 5.40
C TRP A 379 15.22 -6.42 5.04
N LEU A 380 14.49 -7.17 5.88
CA LEU A 380 13.06 -7.47 5.69
C LEU A 380 12.18 -6.25 5.96
N GLN A 381 12.63 -5.36 6.85
CA GLN A 381 11.94 -4.09 7.12
C GLN A 381 12.18 -3.09 6.01
N ASP A 382 13.34 -3.15 5.36
CA ASP A 382 13.71 -2.25 4.28
C ASP A 382 13.01 -2.64 2.96
N TRP A 383 12.56 -1.62 2.24
CA TRP A 383 11.98 -1.78 0.90
C TRP A 383 12.96 -2.41 -0.11
N SER A 384 14.26 -2.29 0.12
CA SER A 384 15.32 -2.82 -0.74
C SER A 384 15.24 -4.33 -0.97
N ILE A 385 14.67 -5.11 -0.03
CA ILE A 385 14.46 -6.54 -0.24
C ILE A 385 13.55 -6.81 -1.45
N SER A 386 12.52 -5.96 -1.64
CA SER A 386 11.62 -6.08 -2.79
C SER A 386 12.36 -5.85 -4.10
N GLN A 387 13.34 -4.95 -4.12
CA GLN A 387 14.17 -4.67 -5.30
C GLN A 387 15.06 -5.87 -5.71
N ALA A 388 15.39 -6.74 -4.75
CA ALA A 388 16.11 -7.99 -5.05
C ALA A 388 15.34 -8.91 -6.02
N TRP A 389 14.04 -8.71 -6.20
CA TRP A 389 13.21 -9.50 -7.11
C TRP A 389 13.06 -8.87 -8.51
N SER A 390 13.58 -7.66 -8.73
CA SER A 390 13.54 -6.99 -10.02
C SER A 390 14.34 -7.74 -11.10
N PRO A 391 14.09 -7.51 -12.39
CA PRO A 391 14.86 -8.10 -13.48
C PRO A 391 16.36 -7.79 -13.38
N GLU A 392 16.72 -6.58 -12.95
CA GLU A 392 18.10 -6.11 -12.79
C GLU A 392 18.88 -6.95 -11.75
N ALA A 393 18.20 -7.43 -10.72
CA ALA A 393 18.81 -8.19 -9.62
C ALA A 393 18.97 -9.70 -9.89
N THR A 394 18.71 -10.16 -11.12
CA THR A 394 18.84 -11.60 -11.46
C THR A 394 20.23 -12.15 -11.14
N GLY A 395 21.30 -11.41 -11.42
CA GLY A 395 22.68 -11.82 -11.10
C GLY A 395 22.95 -11.89 -9.59
N PHE A 396 22.34 -10.99 -8.81
CA PHE A 396 22.43 -10.98 -7.35
C PHE A 396 21.72 -12.20 -6.73
N ARG A 397 20.51 -12.53 -7.22
CA ARG A 397 19.77 -13.73 -6.75
C ARG A 397 20.44 -15.06 -7.10
N LYS A 398 21.16 -15.12 -8.22
CA LYS A 398 21.90 -16.34 -8.64
C LYS A 398 23.21 -16.56 -7.88
N ASP A 399 23.68 -15.58 -7.14
CA ASP A 399 24.88 -15.73 -6.32
C ASP A 399 24.58 -16.65 -5.12
N PRO A 400 25.42 -17.66 -4.82
CA PRO A 400 25.20 -18.58 -3.70
C PRO A 400 25.04 -17.90 -2.33
N ARG A 401 25.59 -16.69 -2.16
CA ARG A 401 25.42 -15.90 -0.94
C ARG A 401 23.97 -15.50 -0.69
N PHE A 402 23.20 -15.28 -1.75
CA PHE A 402 21.78 -14.95 -1.63
C PHE A 402 21.00 -16.05 -0.91
N SER A 403 21.25 -17.32 -1.23
CA SER A 403 20.66 -18.47 -0.54
C SER A 403 20.91 -18.43 0.97
N LYS A 404 22.17 -18.13 1.39
CA LYS A 404 22.53 -18.02 2.81
C LYS A 404 21.85 -16.84 3.51
N LEU A 405 21.73 -15.71 2.83
CA LEU A 405 20.96 -14.56 3.35
C LEU A 405 19.50 -14.91 3.54
N ALA A 406 18.87 -15.51 2.54
CA ALA A 406 17.46 -15.93 2.59
C ALA A 406 17.19 -16.91 3.76
N GLU A 407 18.10 -17.86 4.00
CA GLU A 407 18.01 -18.77 5.15
C GLU A 407 18.14 -18.01 6.48
N ARG A 408 19.12 -17.12 6.59
CA ARG A 408 19.37 -16.32 7.80
C ARG A 408 18.18 -15.48 8.24
N ILE A 409 17.41 -14.92 7.29
CA ILE A 409 16.25 -14.06 7.56
C ILE A 409 14.90 -14.80 7.56
N GLY A 410 14.91 -16.14 7.45
CA GLY A 410 13.71 -16.97 7.57
C GLY A 410 12.87 -17.12 6.29
N LEU A 411 13.31 -16.61 5.15
CA LEU A 411 12.59 -16.75 3.87
C LEU A 411 12.45 -18.19 3.43
N VAL A 412 13.46 -19.03 3.71
CA VAL A 412 13.46 -20.44 3.30
C VAL A 412 12.33 -21.22 3.98
N ASP A 413 12.09 -20.99 5.26
CA ASP A 413 11.02 -21.65 6.00
C ASP A 413 9.65 -21.17 5.53
N TYR A 414 9.53 -19.87 5.24
CA TYR A 414 8.34 -19.31 4.62
C TYR A 414 8.06 -19.97 3.25
N TRP A 415 9.06 -20.05 2.36
CA TRP A 415 8.89 -20.62 1.01
C TRP A 415 8.53 -22.11 1.01
N LYS A 416 9.05 -22.88 1.97
CA LYS A 416 8.66 -24.30 2.13
C LYS A 416 7.19 -24.47 2.46
N GLN A 417 6.59 -23.52 3.17
CA GLN A 417 5.19 -23.58 3.59
C GLN A 417 4.23 -22.96 2.56
N TYR A 418 4.57 -21.78 2.01
CA TYR A 418 3.66 -20.98 1.20
C TYR A 418 4.04 -20.90 -0.29
N GLY A 419 5.18 -21.45 -0.68
CA GLY A 419 5.65 -21.47 -2.05
C GLY A 419 6.85 -20.56 -2.30
N TYR A 420 7.67 -20.97 -3.26
CA TYR A 420 8.89 -20.28 -3.65
C TYR A 420 8.59 -18.98 -4.43
N PRO A 421 9.59 -18.06 -4.52
CA PRO A 421 9.48 -16.88 -5.37
C PRO A 421 9.20 -17.25 -6.83
N ASP A 422 8.60 -16.34 -7.56
CA ASP A 422 8.33 -16.55 -8.98
C ASP A 422 9.62 -16.84 -9.74
N ARG A 423 9.57 -17.78 -10.67
CA ARG A 423 10.72 -18.23 -11.46
C ARG A 423 11.85 -18.87 -10.63
N CYS A 424 11.60 -19.18 -9.36
CA CYS A 424 12.54 -19.87 -8.48
C CYS A 424 11.94 -21.18 -7.95
N HIS A 425 12.81 -22.11 -7.58
CA HIS A 425 12.42 -23.40 -6.98
C HIS A 425 13.45 -23.82 -5.94
N ALA A 426 13.11 -24.84 -5.16
CA ALA A 426 14.03 -25.42 -4.19
C ALA A 426 15.32 -25.88 -4.88
N GLY A 427 16.45 -25.48 -4.31
CA GLY A 427 17.75 -26.01 -4.70
C GLY A 427 18.09 -27.32 -4.00
N THR A 428 19.32 -27.80 -4.18
CA THR A 428 19.83 -29.02 -3.55
C THR A 428 21.15 -28.73 -2.84
N GLY A 429 21.40 -29.44 -1.72
CA GLY A 429 22.61 -29.24 -0.90
C GLY A 429 22.64 -27.86 -0.27
N ASP A 430 23.77 -27.15 -0.38
CA ASP A 430 23.98 -25.83 0.20
C ASP A 430 23.26 -24.67 -0.56
N VAL A 431 22.68 -24.98 -1.72
CA VAL A 431 21.91 -24.02 -2.53
C VAL A 431 20.43 -24.22 -2.25
N VAL A 432 19.84 -23.35 -1.44
CA VAL A 432 18.42 -23.47 -1.03
C VAL A 432 17.44 -22.91 -2.05
N LEU A 433 17.92 -22.09 -2.98
CA LEU A 433 17.10 -21.43 -4.00
C LEU A 433 17.80 -21.45 -5.36
N VAL A 434 17.10 -21.89 -6.40
CA VAL A 434 17.55 -21.81 -7.80
C VAL A 434 16.54 -20.95 -8.58
N CYS A 435 17.01 -19.86 -9.18
CA CYS A 435 16.19 -18.96 -9.97
C CYS A 435 16.55 -19.04 -11.45
N SER A 436 15.51 -19.16 -12.30
CA SER A 436 15.65 -18.96 -13.75
C SER A 436 15.85 -17.47 -14.09
N SER A 437 16.33 -17.21 -15.27
CA SER A 437 16.52 -15.83 -15.80
C SER A 437 15.20 -15.18 -16.19
#